data_f3e2e60d57cd2435c826705f3e009f2d
#
_entry.id   f3e2e60d57cd2435c826705f3e009f2d
#
_cell.length_a   1.000
_cell.length_b   1.000
_cell.length_c   1.000
_cell.angle_alpha   90.00
_cell.angle_beta   90.00
_cell.angle_gamma   90.00
#
_symmetry.space_group_name_H-M   'P 1'
#
loop_
_entity.id
_entity.type
_entity.pdbx_description
1 polymer ?
#
loop_
_entity_poly.entity_id
_entity_poly.type
_entity_poly.pdbx_seq_one_letter_code
_entity_poly.pdbx_strand_id
1 'polypeptide(L)'
;VHEIGAGSPTLENAFVSILRELNGEMKAAPFPQRRQFRQRAPGAIAIGARHLHKRFGAFHAVNDVNIEVKYGEIYGLPGANGAGKTTTIKILCGLLAPSSGEMELAGERGSLRSGFVRQRVGYMSQKFSLYDDLTINANLDFFAGVYQAPPDEREEKKRWVLEFSGLSGRGEMLTGELPGGWKQRVAFGAAIMHEPSVLFLDEPTSGVDPLARRAFWRLINQLADRGVAVLVTTHYLEEAEQCNRLGLMVAGELVAEGTPSGIKAAQQGHLIELITDAPQRAADLLKGEMERWRVSLFGDRLHVVIDEEPAEGIRRTAQRLRSAGIRVEQARQERYSLEDVFIAVVERARQNGKVAAGD
;
A
#
# COMPACT_ATOMS: atom_id res chain seq x y z
N VAL A 1 32.16 0.72 11.16
CA VAL A 1 31.57 -0.62 11.04
C VAL A 1 30.35 -0.60 11.95
N HIS A 2 29.16 -0.36 11.37
CA HIS A 2 27.91 -0.44 12.11
C HIS A 2 27.50 -1.90 12.14
N GLU A 3 27.40 -2.49 13.33
CA GLU A 3 26.74 -3.78 13.52
C GLU A 3 25.30 -3.68 13.04
N ILE A 4 25.00 -4.37 11.95
CA ILE A 4 23.64 -4.63 11.51
C ILE A 4 23.11 -5.71 12.47
N GLY A 5 22.46 -5.29 13.55
CA GLY A 5 21.73 -6.20 14.41
C GLY A 5 20.63 -6.87 13.59
N ALA A 6 20.70 -8.19 13.46
CA ALA A 6 19.61 -8.96 12.87
C ALA A 6 18.36 -8.75 13.71
N GLY A 7 17.38 -8.02 13.20
CA GLY A 7 16.06 -7.89 13.83
C GLY A 7 15.44 -9.28 13.99
N SER A 8 14.72 -9.50 15.08
CA SER A 8 14.01 -10.76 15.30
C SER A 8 13.09 -11.02 14.10
N PRO A 9 13.11 -12.24 13.53
CA PRO A 9 12.25 -12.55 12.38
C PRO A 9 10.78 -12.38 12.78
N THR A 10 10.02 -11.68 11.96
CA THR A 10 8.56 -11.57 12.16
C THR A 10 7.90 -12.94 12.00
N LEU A 11 6.72 -13.13 12.60
CA LEU A 11 5.93 -14.36 12.44
C LEU A 11 5.70 -14.67 10.95
N GLU A 12 5.46 -13.64 10.13
CA GLU A 12 5.32 -13.77 8.68
C GLU A 12 6.61 -14.31 8.03
N ASN A 13 7.78 -13.80 8.43
CA ASN A 13 9.07 -14.28 7.90
C ASN A 13 9.31 -15.76 8.25
N ALA A 14 9.00 -16.17 9.49
CA ALA A 14 9.10 -17.56 9.90
C ALA A 14 8.13 -18.46 9.11
N PHE A 15 6.88 -18.05 8.96
CA PHE A 15 5.86 -18.75 8.19
C PHE A 15 6.24 -18.89 6.71
N VAL A 16 6.74 -17.83 6.09
CA VAL A 16 7.23 -17.87 4.70
C VAL A 16 8.42 -18.80 4.54
N SER A 17 9.35 -18.84 5.52
CA SER A 17 10.48 -19.78 5.48
C SER A 17 10.00 -21.23 5.46
N ILE A 18 9.07 -21.57 6.34
CA ILE A 18 8.46 -22.91 6.41
C ILE A 18 7.74 -23.27 5.10
N LEU A 19 6.94 -22.33 4.55
CA LEU A 19 6.22 -22.58 3.31
C LEU A 19 7.16 -22.76 2.10
N ARG A 20 8.30 -22.06 2.06
CA ARG A 20 9.31 -22.24 1.02
C ARG A 20 9.95 -23.63 1.06
N GLU A 21 10.22 -24.13 2.25
CA GLU A 21 10.74 -25.48 2.45
C GLU A 21 9.74 -26.55 1.99
N LEU A 22 8.44 -26.33 2.22
CA LEU A 22 7.37 -27.28 1.89
C LEU A 22 6.96 -27.23 0.40
N ASN A 23 6.85 -26.05 -0.20
CA ASN A 23 6.24 -25.86 -1.52
C ASN A 23 7.20 -25.39 -2.62
N GLY A 24 8.47 -25.13 -2.29
CA GLY A 24 9.43 -24.51 -3.20
C GLY A 24 9.15 -23.01 -3.46
N GLU A 25 10.10 -22.33 -4.10
CA GLU A 25 9.87 -20.94 -4.55
C GLU A 25 8.94 -20.93 -5.77
N MET A 26 7.89 -20.12 -5.71
CA MET A 26 7.08 -19.81 -6.88
C MET A 26 7.91 -18.93 -7.83
N LYS A 27 8.63 -19.55 -8.75
CA LYS A 27 9.39 -18.88 -9.82
C LYS A 27 8.43 -18.61 -10.98
N ALA A 28 7.68 -17.52 -10.91
CA ALA A 28 7.01 -17.04 -12.11
C ALA A 28 8.07 -16.53 -13.11
N ALA A 29 7.93 -16.92 -14.37
CA ALA A 29 8.73 -16.35 -15.45
C ALA A 29 8.55 -14.82 -15.48
N PRO A 30 9.56 -14.03 -15.89
CA PRO A 30 9.42 -12.60 -16.07
C PRO A 30 8.24 -12.28 -16.98
N PHE A 31 7.51 -11.19 -16.68
CA PHE A 31 6.43 -10.76 -17.56
C PHE A 31 6.97 -10.53 -18.99
N PRO A 32 6.32 -11.11 -20.04
CA PRO A 32 6.80 -11.01 -21.41
C PRO A 32 6.50 -9.63 -22.00
N GLN A 33 7.22 -8.63 -21.52
CA GLN A 33 7.07 -7.24 -21.96
C GLN A 33 7.89 -7.02 -23.22
N ARG A 34 7.23 -6.67 -24.32
CA ARG A 34 7.83 -6.34 -25.62
C ARG A 34 7.99 -4.84 -25.83
N ARG A 35 7.13 -4.00 -25.20
CA ARG A 35 7.23 -2.54 -25.34
C ARG A 35 8.36 -2.03 -24.46
N GLN A 36 9.39 -1.50 -25.09
CA GLN A 36 10.32 -0.61 -24.38
C GLN A 36 9.62 0.75 -24.27
N PHE A 37 9.24 1.14 -23.06
CA PHE A 37 8.81 2.50 -22.83
C PHE A 37 10.02 3.38 -23.14
N ARG A 38 9.97 4.15 -24.24
CA ARG A 38 10.98 5.18 -24.52
C ARG A 38 11.17 5.94 -23.23
N GLN A 39 12.41 5.98 -22.73
CA GLN A 39 12.77 6.77 -21.56
C GLN A 39 12.27 8.19 -21.83
N ARG A 40 11.16 8.55 -21.23
CA ARG A 40 10.77 9.96 -21.16
C ARG A 40 11.82 10.67 -20.33
N ALA A 41 11.93 12.00 -20.48
CA ALA A 41 12.93 12.76 -19.73
C ALA A 41 12.96 12.34 -18.26
N PRO A 42 14.15 12.14 -17.65
CA PRO A 42 14.26 11.79 -16.24
C PRO A 42 13.41 12.74 -15.39
N GLY A 43 12.56 12.18 -14.51
CA GLY A 43 11.67 12.97 -13.66
C GLY A 43 10.33 13.38 -14.29
N ALA A 44 10.00 12.94 -15.52
CA ALA A 44 8.70 13.22 -16.13
C ALA A 44 7.56 12.66 -15.27
N ILE A 45 6.53 13.50 -15.06
CA ILE A 45 5.34 13.15 -14.29
C ILE A 45 4.45 12.23 -15.14
N ALA A 46 4.06 11.10 -14.58
CA ALA A 46 3.13 10.15 -15.17
C ALA A 46 1.71 10.32 -14.63
N ILE A 47 1.60 10.64 -13.33
CA ILE A 47 0.34 10.91 -12.64
C ILE A 47 0.53 12.23 -11.91
N GLY A 48 -0.31 13.23 -12.19
CA GLY A 48 -0.31 14.52 -11.52
C GLY A 48 -1.73 14.88 -11.04
N ALA A 49 -1.82 15.42 -9.83
CA ALA A 49 -3.04 16.03 -9.29
C ALA A 49 -2.67 17.25 -8.49
N ARG A 50 -3.42 18.33 -8.66
CA ARG A 50 -3.25 19.58 -7.90
C ARG A 50 -4.59 20.06 -7.39
N HIS A 51 -4.64 20.36 -6.09
CA HIS A 51 -5.84 20.83 -5.39
C HIS A 51 -7.06 19.95 -5.69
N LEU A 52 -6.87 18.62 -5.65
CA LEU A 52 -7.90 17.66 -6.00
C LEU A 52 -8.94 17.58 -4.89
N HIS A 53 -10.20 17.79 -5.27
CA HIS A 53 -11.34 17.67 -4.35
C HIS A 53 -12.40 16.73 -4.89
N LYS A 54 -13.05 15.99 -3.99
CA LYS A 54 -14.27 15.21 -4.28
C LYS A 54 -15.25 15.30 -3.14
N ARG A 55 -16.46 15.76 -3.48
CA ARG A 55 -17.59 15.83 -2.57
C ARG A 55 -18.70 14.87 -3.00
N PHE A 56 -19.34 14.27 -2.04
CA PHE A 56 -20.61 13.55 -2.18
C PHE A 56 -21.63 14.20 -1.23
N GLY A 57 -22.44 15.11 -1.76
CA GLY A 57 -23.25 15.98 -0.92
C GLY A 57 -22.38 16.84 0.02
N ALA A 58 -22.62 16.74 1.31
CA ALA A 58 -21.84 17.43 2.34
C ALA A 58 -20.52 16.72 2.69
N PHE A 59 -20.34 15.45 2.30
CA PHE A 59 -19.17 14.64 2.64
C PHE A 59 -18.00 14.94 1.71
N HIS A 60 -16.84 15.27 2.27
CA HIS A 60 -15.60 15.47 1.55
C HIS A 60 -14.79 14.17 1.53
N ALA A 61 -14.88 13.40 0.45
CA ALA A 61 -14.15 12.15 0.31
C ALA A 61 -12.67 12.38 -0.08
N VAL A 62 -12.37 13.50 -0.76
CA VAL A 62 -11.01 13.96 -1.10
C VAL A 62 -10.99 15.45 -0.90
N ASN A 63 -10.00 15.97 -0.18
CA ASN A 63 -9.90 17.36 0.22
C ASN A 63 -8.47 17.86 0.03
N ASP A 64 -8.28 18.71 -0.95
CA ASP A 64 -7.00 19.36 -1.30
C ASP A 64 -5.82 18.39 -1.48
N VAL A 65 -6.04 17.27 -2.18
CA VAL A 65 -5.00 16.27 -2.44
C VAL A 65 -4.11 16.71 -3.59
N ASN A 66 -2.80 16.73 -3.33
CA ASN A 66 -1.75 17.02 -4.28
C ASN A 66 -0.85 15.79 -4.40
N ILE A 67 -0.73 15.20 -5.60
CA ILE A 67 0.05 13.97 -5.87
C ILE A 67 0.83 14.16 -7.17
N GLU A 68 2.11 13.80 -7.14
CA GLU A 68 2.94 13.67 -8.34
C GLU A 68 3.67 12.33 -8.30
N VAL A 69 3.46 11.49 -9.33
CA VAL A 69 4.16 10.22 -9.49
C VAL A 69 4.93 10.25 -10.80
N LYS A 70 6.20 9.91 -10.75
CA LYS A 70 7.09 9.89 -11.90
C LYS A 70 7.07 8.53 -12.59
N TYR A 71 7.47 8.49 -13.87
CA TYR A 71 7.71 7.21 -14.53
C TYR A 71 8.81 6.41 -13.81
N GLY A 72 8.57 5.12 -13.59
CA GLY A 72 9.46 4.25 -12.84
C GLY A 72 9.37 4.39 -11.31
N GLU A 73 8.43 5.16 -10.81
CA GLU A 73 8.20 5.35 -9.38
C GLU A 73 7.02 4.50 -8.89
N ILE A 74 7.16 3.90 -7.72
CA ILE A 74 6.07 3.27 -6.96
C ILE A 74 5.67 4.25 -5.86
N TYR A 75 4.47 4.81 -5.99
CA TYR A 75 3.88 5.70 -5.00
C TYR A 75 2.81 4.96 -4.19
N GLY A 76 3.02 4.86 -2.90
CA GLY A 76 2.08 4.26 -1.97
C GLY A 76 1.08 5.29 -1.44
N LEU A 77 -0.19 4.90 -1.36
CA LEU A 77 -1.25 5.70 -0.72
C LEU A 77 -1.86 4.87 0.43
N PRO A 78 -1.11 4.70 1.55
CA PRO A 78 -1.64 4.01 2.73
C PRO A 78 -2.62 4.90 3.51
N GLY A 79 -3.54 4.24 4.21
CA GLY A 79 -4.55 4.90 5.03
C GLY A 79 -5.60 3.93 5.54
N ALA A 80 -6.35 4.30 6.57
CA ALA A 80 -7.46 3.52 7.09
C ALA A 80 -8.59 3.34 6.04
N ASN A 81 -9.50 2.40 6.30
CA ASN A 81 -10.72 2.28 5.51
C ASN A 81 -11.53 3.58 5.63
N GLY A 82 -12.12 4.02 4.53
CA GLY A 82 -12.84 5.29 4.50
C GLY A 82 -11.97 6.55 4.35
N ALA A 83 -10.63 6.45 4.40
CA ALA A 83 -9.73 7.61 4.26
C ALA A 83 -9.78 8.34 2.91
N GLY A 84 -10.47 7.78 1.89
CA GLY A 84 -10.57 8.39 0.57
C GLY A 84 -9.68 7.75 -0.51
N LYS A 85 -8.88 6.72 -0.20
CA LYS A 85 -7.91 6.06 -1.11
C LYS A 85 -8.54 5.61 -2.43
N THR A 86 -9.57 4.74 -2.36
CA THR A 86 -10.28 4.24 -3.54
C THR A 86 -10.95 5.37 -4.34
N THR A 87 -11.44 6.41 -3.68
CA THR A 87 -12.02 7.58 -4.36
C THR A 87 -10.94 8.33 -5.13
N THR A 88 -9.80 8.58 -4.49
CA THR A 88 -8.64 9.26 -5.11
C THR A 88 -8.14 8.47 -6.32
N ILE A 89 -7.92 7.17 -6.19
CA ILE A 89 -7.42 6.33 -7.29
C ILE A 89 -8.41 6.31 -8.47
N LYS A 90 -9.73 6.22 -8.21
CA LYS A 90 -10.77 6.26 -9.25
C LYS A 90 -10.81 7.60 -10.00
N ILE A 91 -10.51 8.69 -9.31
CA ILE A 91 -10.41 10.00 -9.96
C ILE A 91 -9.16 10.04 -10.83
N LEU A 92 -8.00 9.67 -10.29
CA LEU A 92 -6.72 9.73 -10.98
C LEU A 92 -6.69 8.84 -12.24
N CYS A 93 -7.35 7.68 -12.22
CA CYS A 93 -7.47 6.81 -13.40
C CYS A 93 -8.62 7.21 -14.36
N GLY A 94 -9.32 8.31 -14.11
CA GLY A 94 -10.38 8.84 -14.98
C GLY A 94 -11.73 8.14 -14.87
N LEU A 95 -11.93 7.23 -13.92
CA LEU A 95 -13.21 6.53 -13.70
C LEU A 95 -14.23 7.38 -12.97
N LEU A 96 -13.80 8.34 -12.17
CA LEU A 96 -14.65 9.24 -11.39
C LEU A 96 -14.24 10.69 -11.67
N ALA A 97 -15.21 11.56 -11.96
CA ALA A 97 -14.92 12.99 -12.11
C ALA A 97 -14.62 13.63 -10.76
N PRO A 98 -13.59 14.49 -10.63
CA PRO A 98 -13.38 15.30 -9.44
C PRO A 98 -14.48 16.35 -9.29
N SER A 99 -14.63 16.94 -8.11
CA SER A 99 -15.46 18.12 -7.91
C SER A 99 -14.72 19.39 -8.32
N SER A 100 -13.41 19.45 -8.08
CA SER A 100 -12.49 20.51 -8.55
C SER A 100 -11.04 20.02 -8.50
N GLY A 101 -10.12 20.80 -9.03
CA GLY A 101 -8.69 20.50 -9.12
C GLY A 101 -8.26 20.15 -10.53
N GLU A 102 -6.95 20.05 -10.72
CA GLU A 102 -6.32 19.73 -12.01
C GLU A 102 -5.71 18.35 -11.98
N MET A 103 -5.73 17.66 -13.12
CA MET A 103 -5.14 16.34 -13.27
C MET A 103 -4.36 16.21 -14.56
N GLU A 104 -3.26 15.46 -14.49
CA GLU A 104 -2.47 15.02 -15.62
C GLU A 104 -2.24 13.51 -15.52
N LEU A 105 -2.46 12.77 -16.60
CA LEU A 105 -2.27 11.32 -16.64
C LEU A 105 -1.62 10.90 -17.96
N ALA A 106 -0.48 10.24 -17.88
CA ALA A 106 0.28 9.76 -19.04
C ALA A 106 0.62 10.87 -20.08
N GLY A 107 0.79 12.11 -19.60
CA GLY A 107 1.05 13.30 -20.40
C GLY A 107 -0.19 13.97 -20.99
N GLU A 108 -1.39 13.50 -20.66
CA GLU A 108 -2.66 14.10 -21.06
C GLU A 108 -3.26 14.92 -19.91
N ARG A 109 -3.77 16.10 -20.23
CA ARG A 109 -4.48 16.99 -19.31
C ARG A 109 -5.93 17.14 -19.77
N GLY A 110 -6.85 17.27 -18.84
CA GLY A 110 -8.27 17.49 -19.13
C GLY A 110 -9.06 16.18 -19.24
N SER A 111 -9.50 15.74 -20.43
CA SER A 111 -10.35 14.55 -20.56
C SER A 111 -9.55 13.25 -20.47
N LEU A 112 -9.45 12.70 -19.28
CA LEU A 112 -8.75 11.41 -19.01
C LEU A 112 -9.55 10.17 -19.48
N ARG A 113 -10.73 10.37 -20.11
CA ARG A 113 -11.59 9.28 -20.61
C ARG A 113 -11.33 8.90 -22.08
N SER A 114 -10.30 9.48 -22.70
CA SER A 114 -9.96 9.16 -24.08
C SER A 114 -9.51 7.71 -24.25
N GLY A 115 -9.73 7.13 -25.43
CA GLY A 115 -9.26 5.78 -25.77
C GLY A 115 -7.73 5.67 -25.67
N PHE A 116 -7.02 6.74 -25.95
CA PHE A 116 -5.57 6.88 -25.86
C PHE A 116 -5.05 6.72 -24.40
N VAL A 117 -5.73 7.33 -23.42
CA VAL A 117 -5.39 7.18 -22.01
C VAL A 117 -5.64 5.75 -21.55
N ARG A 118 -6.77 5.14 -21.95
CA ARG A 118 -7.10 3.75 -21.57
C ARG A 118 -6.06 2.73 -22.00
N GLN A 119 -5.43 2.90 -23.15
CA GLN A 119 -4.36 2.01 -23.63
C GLN A 119 -3.07 2.12 -22.83
N ARG A 120 -2.87 3.20 -22.09
CA ARG A 120 -1.67 3.47 -21.30
C ARG A 120 -1.83 3.22 -19.83
N VAL A 121 -3.05 2.98 -19.37
CA VAL A 121 -3.41 2.85 -17.97
C VAL A 121 -3.91 1.45 -17.70
N GLY A 122 -3.28 0.76 -16.76
CA GLY A 122 -3.80 -0.44 -16.12
C GLY A 122 -4.48 -0.09 -14.80
N TYR A 123 -5.61 -0.71 -14.52
CA TYR A 123 -6.31 -0.52 -13.25
C TYR A 123 -6.79 -1.85 -12.69
N MET A 124 -6.39 -2.12 -11.45
CA MET A 124 -6.89 -3.23 -10.66
C MET A 124 -7.69 -2.69 -9.48
N SER A 125 -8.99 -2.97 -9.45
CA SER A 125 -9.88 -2.53 -8.38
C SER A 125 -9.83 -3.46 -7.17
N GLN A 126 -10.14 -2.91 -5.99
CA GLN A 126 -10.24 -3.66 -4.73
C GLN A 126 -11.27 -4.80 -4.81
N LYS A 127 -12.44 -4.55 -5.39
CA LYS A 127 -13.41 -5.61 -5.70
C LYS A 127 -13.04 -6.23 -7.03
N PHE A 128 -13.15 -7.55 -7.12
CA PHE A 128 -12.83 -8.28 -8.34
C PHE A 128 -13.53 -7.65 -9.55
N SER A 129 -12.76 -7.23 -10.54
CA SER A 129 -13.28 -6.73 -11.82
C SER A 129 -13.57 -7.86 -12.81
N LEU A 130 -13.24 -9.11 -12.44
CA LEU A 130 -13.48 -10.29 -13.26
C LEU A 130 -14.95 -10.68 -13.23
N TYR A 131 -15.45 -11.19 -14.35
CA TYR A 131 -16.79 -11.72 -14.48
C TYR A 131 -16.81 -13.17 -13.99
N ASP A 132 -17.57 -13.44 -12.94
CA ASP A 132 -17.61 -14.73 -12.26
C ASP A 132 -18.23 -15.85 -13.14
N ASP A 133 -19.11 -15.50 -14.06
CA ASP A 133 -19.78 -16.37 -15.03
C ASP A 133 -18.96 -16.64 -16.31
N LEU A 134 -17.80 -16.01 -16.46
CA LEU A 134 -16.88 -16.27 -17.54
C LEU A 134 -15.73 -17.18 -17.09
N THR A 135 -15.16 -17.94 -18.04
CA THR A 135 -13.91 -18.67 -17.81
C THR A 135 -12.75 -17.70 -17.61
N ILE A 136 -11.64 -18.20 -17.06
CA ILE A 136 -10.43 -17.39 -16.91
C ILE A 136 -9.97 -16.86 -18.27
N ASN A 137 -9.91 -17.73 -19.29
CA ASN A 137 -9.53 -17.36 -20.65
C ASN A 137 -10.47 -16.30 -21.23
N ALA A 138 -11.80 -16.46 -21.08
CA ALA A 138 -12.76 -15.49 -21.57
C ALA A 138 -12.65 -14.11 -20.88
N ASN A 139 -12.36 -14.09 -19.57
CA ASN A 139 -12.04 -12.85 -18.85
C ASN A 139 -10.79 -12.17 -19.43
N LEU A 140 -9.71 -12.92 -19.60
CA LEU A 140 -8.45 -12.39 -20.15
C LEU A 140 -8.64 -11.86 -21.57
N ASP A 141 -9.40 -12.56 -22.41
CA ASP A 141 -9.72 -12.10 -23.78
C ASP A 141 -10.58 -10.83 -23.76
N PHE A 142 -11.55 -10.74 -22.85
CA PHE A 142 -12.36 -9.54 -22.66
C PHE A 142 -11.49 -8.32 -22.32
N PHE A 143 -10.62 -8.44 -21.30
CA PHE A 143 -9.75 -7.33 -20.90
C PHE A 143 -8.70 -7.01 -21.96
N ALA A 144 -8.13 -8.02 -22.64
CA ALA A 144 -7.24 -7.80 -23.77
C ALA A 144 -7.93 -7.00 -24.89
N GLY A 145 -9.22 -7.24 -25.14
CA GLY A 145 -10.04 -6.46 -26.07
C GLY A 145 -10.30 -5.03 -25.60
N VAL A 146 -10.71 -4.85 -24.34
CA VAL A 146 -10.99 -3.54 -23.74
C VAL A 146 -9.77 -2.62 -23.77
N TYR A 147 -8.60 -3.16 -23.45
CA TYR A 147 -7.34 -2.42 -23.43
C TYR A 147 -6.60 -2.43 -24.77
N GLN A 148 -7.17 -3.08 -25.79
CA GLN A 148 -6.62 -3.18 -27.15
C GLN A 148 -5.19 -3.78 -27.15
N ALA A 149 -4.98 -4.84 -26.37
CA ALA A 149 -3.73 -5.57 -26.39
C ALA A 149 -3.48 -6.14 -27.81
N PRO A 150 -2.23 -6.11 -28.33
CA PRO A 150 -1.93 -6.62 -29.67
C PRO A 150 -2.37 -8.09 -29.84
N PRO A 151 -3.08 -8.45 -30.90
CA PRO A 151 -3.62 -9.81 -31.08
C PRO A 151 -2.56 -10.90 -31.08
N ASP A 152 -1.39 -10.62 -31.66
CA ASP A 152 -0.25 -11.53 -31.77
C ASP A 152 0.47 -11.81 -30.44
N GLU A 153 0.25 -10.97 -29.42
CA GLU A 153 0.84 -11.10 -28.09
C GLU A 153 -0.12 -11.75 -27.06
N ARG A 154 -1.42 -11.80 -27.36
CA ARG A 154 -2.47 -12.16 -26.37
C ARG A 154 -2.27 -13.57 -25.82
N GLU A 155 -2.02 -14.54 -26.65
CA GLU A 155 -1.88 -15.94 -26.23
C GLU A 155 -0.64 -16.17 -25.34
N GLU A 156 0.46 -15.51 -25.65
CA GLU A 156 1.67 -15.56 -24.80
C GLU A 156 1.41 -14.95 -23.42
N LYS A 157 0.74 -13.78 -23.39
CA LYS A 157 0.40 -13.08 -22.15
C LYS A 157 -0.64 -13.80 -21.32
N LYS A 158 -1.66 -14.39 -21.94
CA LYS A 158 -2.65 -15.25 -21.27
C LYS A 158 -1.97 -16.44 -20.60
N ARG A 159 -1.08 -17.13 -21.31
CA ARG A 159 -0.31 -18.25 -20.76
C ARG A 159 0.53 -17.81 -19.57
N TRP A 160 1.19 -16.67 -19.68
CA TRP A 160 1.95 -16.10 -18.57
C TRP A 160 1.05 -15.78 -17.36
N VAL A 161 -0.13 -15.18 -17.56
CA VAL A 161 -1.06 -14.90 -16.47
C VAL A 161 -1.50 -16.18 -15.76
N LEU A 162 -1.82 -17.24 -16.53
CA LEU A 162 -2.18 -18.53 -15.95
C LEU A 162 -1.02 -19.14 -15.13
N GLU A 163 0.19 -19.05 -15.63
CA GLU A 163 1.40 -19.52 -14.93
C GLU A 163 1.64 -18.70 -13.65
N PHE A 164 1.64 -17.36 -13.74
CA PHE A 164 1.79 -16.45 -12.60
C PHE A 164 0.71 -16.69 -11.52
N SER A 165 -0.50 -17.00 -11.95
CA SER A 165 -1.62 -17.27 -11.04
C SER A 165 -1.58 -18.69 -10.44
N GLY A 166 -0.70 -19.58 -10.90
CA GLY A 166 -0.68 -21.00 -10.52
C GLY A 166 -1.84 -21.79 -11.11
N LEU A 167 -2.37 -21.36 -12.24
CA LEU A 167 -3.57 -21.90 -12.92
C LEU A 167 -3.24 -22.47 -14.32
N SER A 168 -1.98 -22.85 -14.56
CA SER A 168 -1.58 -23.48 -15.82
C SER A 168 -2.47 -24.68 -16.15
N GLY A 169 -2.99 -24.71 -17.38
CA GLY A 169 -3.93 -25.75 -17.87
C GLY A 169 -5.36 -25.61 -17.34
N ARG A 170 -5.69 -24.57 -16.55
CA ARG A 170 -7.03 -24.35 -15.98
C ARG A 170 -7.78 -23.14 -16.58
N GLY A 171 -7.38 -22.68 -17.74
CA GLY A 171 -7.97 -21.51 -18.39
C GLY A 171 -9.48 -21.58 -18.64
N GLU A 172 -10.04 -22.79 -18.74
CA GLU A 172 -11.47 -23.03 -18.95
C GLU A 172 -12.29 -23.13 -17.67
N MET A 173 -11.66 -23.02 -16.47
CA MET A 173 -12.41 -22.94 -15.22
C MET A 173 -13.19 -21.64 -15.15
N LEU A 174 -14.40 -21.69 -14.57
CA LEU A 174 -15.18 -20.49 -14.26
C LEU A 174 -14.45 -19.65 -13.20
N THR A 175 -14.37 -18.36 -13.45
CA THR A 175 -13.69 -17.44 -12.49
C THR A 175 -14.40 -17.40 -11.15
N GLY A 176 -15.72 -17.60 -11.13
CA GLY A 176 -16.53 -17.70 -9.91
C GLY A 176 -16.07 -18.79 -8.93
N GLU A 177 -15.51 -19.88 -9.45
CA GLU A 177 -15.02 -21.02 -8.66
C GLU A 177 -13.65 -20.78 -8.00
N LEU A 178 -12.94 -19.72 -8.40
CA LEU A 178 -11.62 -19.42 -7.88
C LEU A 178 -11.67 -18.84 -6.47
N PRO A 179 -10.81 -19.30 -5.54
CA PRO A 179 -10.54 -18.60 -4.30
C PRO A 179 -10.06 -17.15 -4.53
N GLY A 180 -10.35 -16.25 -3.59
CA GLY A 180 -10.08 -14.81 -3.72
C GLY A 180 -8.63 -14.48 -4.10
N GLY A 181 -7.64 -15.12 -3.48
CA GLY A 181 -6.23 -14.87 -3.80
C GLY A 181 -5.84 -15.25 -5.24
N TRP A 182 -6.50 -16.24 -5.84
CA TRP A 182 -6.29 -16.58 -7.25
C TRP A 182 -6.99 -15.58 -8.18
N LYS A 183 -8.21 -15.14 -7.84
CA LYS A 183 -8.89 -14.05 -8.57
C LYS A 183 -8.04 -12.79 -8.61
N GLN A 184 -7.38 -12.44 -7.48
CA GLN A 184 -6.49 -11.28 -7.41
C GLN A 184 -5.31 -11.40 -8.39
N ARG A 185 -4.67 -12.57 -8.48
CA ARG A 185 -3.55 -12.80 -9.41
C ARG A 185 -4.01 -12.68 -10.87
N VAL A 186 -5.16 -13.26 -11.21
CA VAL A 186 -5.73 -13.16 -12.58
C VAL A 186 -6.10 -11.70 -12.88
N ALA A 187 -6.74 -10.99 -11.95
CA ALA A 187 -7.10 -9.58 -12.12
C ALA A 187 -5.88 -8.68 -12.33
N PHE A 188 -4.80 -8.92 -11.55
CA PHE A 188 -3.54 -8.21 -11.74
C PHE A 188 -2.95 -8.49 -13.12
N GLY A 189 -2.89 -9.77 -13.54
CA GLY A 189 -2.44 -10.15 -14.88
C GLY A 189 -3.24 -9.44 -15.98
N ALA A 190 -4.58 -9.43 -15.87
CA ALA A 190 -5.45 -8.73 -16.80
C ALA A 190 -5.16 -7.22 -16.88
N ALA A 191 -4.84 -6.58 -15.74
CA ALA A 191 -4.52 -5.15 -15.69
C ALA A 191 -3.20 -4.77 -16.38
N ILE A 192 -2.28 -5.72 -16.57
CA ILE A 192 -0.96 -5.46 -17.18
C ILE A 192 -0.77 -6.05 -18.59
N MET A 193 -1.68 -6.90 -19.08
CA MET A 193 -1.55 -7.60 -20.36
C MET A 193 -1.30 -6.68 -21.56
N HIS A 194 -1.82 -5.47 -21.54
CA HIS A 194 -1.66 -4.48 -22.62
C HIS A 194 -0.39 -3.62 -22.46
N GLU A 195 0.46 -3.94 -21.47
CA GLU A 195 1.69 -3.20 -21.15
C GLU A 195 1.45 -1.70 -20.90
N PRO A 196 0.72 -1.36 -19.83
CA PRO A 196 0.47 0.03 -19.49
C PRO A 196 1.73 0.76 -19.07
N SER A 197 1.81 2.07 -19.34
CA SER A 197 2.88 2.92 -18.81
C SER A 197 2.56 3.50 -17.42
N VAL A 198 1.30 3.40 -17.00
CA VAL A 198 0.81 3.80 -15.67
C VAL A 198 -0.07 2.69 -15.12
N LEU A 199 0.16 2.27 -13.89
CA LEU A 199 -0.57 1.20 -13.23
C LEU A 199 -1.17 1.69 -11.91
N PHE A 200 -2.47 1.54 -11.78
CA PHE A 200 -3.20 1.79 -10.53
C PHE A 200 -3.62 0.48 -9.88
N LEU A 201 -3.26 0.30 -8.62
CA LEU A 201 -3.52 -0.91 -7.85
C LEU A 201 -4.28 -0.54 -6.57
N ASP A 202 -5.53 -0.92 -6.49
CA ASP A 202 -6.37 -0.65 -5.32
C ASP A 202 -6.41 -1.89 -4.41
N GLU A 203 -5.58 -1.89 -3.36
CA GLU A 203 -5.39 -2.99 -2.40
C GLU A 203 -5.09 -4.35 -3.08
N PRO A 204 -4.05 -4.46 -3.92
CA PRO A 204 -3.85 -5.60 -4.80
C PRO A 204 -3.57 -6.92 -4.08
N THR A 205 -3.14 -6.86 -2.84
CA THR A 205 -2.70 -8.01 -2.03
C THR A 205 -3.68 -8.37 -0.91
N SER A 206 -4.85 -7.72 -0.90
CA SER A 206 -5.89 -8.02 0.08
C SER A 206 -6.40 -9.46 -0.08
N GLY A 207 -6.35 -10.25 1.00
CA GLY A 207 -6.74 -11.67 0.99
C GLY A 207 -5.77 -12.61 0.24
N VAL A 208 -4.58 -12.15 -0.10
CA VAL A 208 -3.53 -12.94 -0.75
C VAL A 208 -2.57 -13.49 0.31
N ASP A 209 -2.17 -14.76 0.15
CA ASP A 209 -1.20 -15.40 1.05
C ASP A 209 0.17 -14.71 1.02
N PRO A 210 1.00 -14.82 2.09
CA PRO A 210 2.28 -14.12 2.19
C PRO A 210 3.28 -14.43 1.07
N LEU A 211 3.30 -15.67 0.54
CA LEU A 211 4.20 -16.03 -0.58
C LEU A 211 3.77 -15.34 -1.86
N ALA A 212 2.47 -15.38 -2.15
CA ALA A 212 1.92 -14.70 -3.31
C ALA A 212 2.07 -13.17 -3.19
N ARG A 213 1.87 -12.59 -2.00
CA ARG A 213 2.11 -11.16 -1.73
C ARG A 213 3.53 -10.76 -2.12
N ARG A 214 4.54 -11.53 -1.74
CA ARG A 214 5.94 -11.30 -2.15
C ARG A 214 6.13 -11.39 -3.67
N ALA A 215 5.45 -12.32 -4.34
CA ALA A 215 5.50 -12.44 -5.79
C ALA A 215 4.88 -11.22 -6.49
N PHE A 216 3.75 -10.70 -5.97
CA PHE A 216 3.14 -9.45 -6.44
C PHE A 216 4.11 -8.28 -6.35
N TRP A 217 4.71 -8.05 -5.18
CA TRP A 217 5.63 -6.93 -4.98
C TRP A 217 6.89 -7.06 -5.84
N ARG A 218 7.41 -8.27 -6.03
CA ARG A 218 8.51 -8.51 -6.96
C ARG A 218 8.15 -8.08 -8.39
N LEU A 219 6.96 -8.42 -8.85
CA LEU A 219 6.49 -8.03 -10.17
C LEU A 219 6.23 -6.53 -10.29
N ILE A 220 5.63 -5.90 -9.26
CA ILE A 220 5.44 -4.44 -9.20
C ILE A 220 6.79 -3.72 -9.33
N ASN A 221 7.80 -4.15 -8.59
CA ASN A 221 9.15 -3.59 -8.67
C ASN A 221 9.76 -3.78 -10.08
N GLN A 222 9.63 -4.98 -10.68
CA GLN A 222 10.10 -5.22 -12.05
C GLN A 222 9.44 -4.32 -13.08
N LEU A 223 8.14 -4.02 -12.94
CA LEU A 223 7.43 -3.10 -13.82
C LEU A 223 7.93 -1.66 -13.64
N ALA A 224 8.13 -1.23 -12.40
CA ALA A 224 8.68 0.09 -12.10
C ALA A 224 10.11 0.25 -12.64
N ASP A 225 10.99 -0.73 -12.45
CA ASP A 225 12.35 -0.75 -13.03
C ASP A 225 12.36 -0.60 -14.55
N ARG A 226 11.27 -1.01 -15.22
CA ARG A 226 11.07 -0.86 -16.67
C ARG A 226 10.38 0.45 -17.08
N GLY A 227 10.19 1.36 -16.13
CA GLY A 227 9.65 2.69 -16.36
C GLY A 227 8.13 2.83 -16.18
N VAL A 228 7.43 1.81 -15.69
CA VAL A 228 6.00 1.92 -15.36
C VAL A 228 5.84 2.75 -14.09
N ALA A 229 5.00 3.79 -14.14
CA ALA A 229 4.59 4.51 -12.94
C ALA A 229 3.50 3.72 -12.21
N VAL A 230 3.67 3.45 -10.92
CA VAL A 230 2.72 2.67 -10.14
C VAL A 230 2.18 3.50 -8.98
N LEU A 231 0.85 3.59 -8.86
CA LEU A 231 0.18 4.09 -7.67
C LEU A 231 -0.56 2.92 -7.02
N VAL A 232 -0.20 2.61 -5.77
CA VAL A 232 -0.77 1.49 -5.02
C VAL A 232 -1.42 1.98 -3.73
N THR A 233 -2.68 1.60 -3.49
CA THR A 233 -3.30 1.77 -2.17
C THR A 233 -3.09 0.51 -1.36
N THR A 234 -2.89 0.66 -0.07
CA THR A 234 -2.81 -0.45 0.88
C THR A 234 -3.25 0.00 2.27
N HIS A 235 -3.73 -0.93 3.06
CA HIS A 235 -3.90 -0.75 4.51
C HIS A 235 -2.80 -1.47 5.30
N TYR A 236 -1.90 -2.18 4.62
CA TYR A 236 -0.73 -2.83 5.21
C TYR A 236 0.49 -1.89 5.14
N LEU A 237 0.91 -1.37 6.29
CA LEU A 237 2.04 -0.43 6.34
C LEU A 237 3.38 -1.09 6.02
N GLU A 238 3.53 -2.39 6.26
CA GLU A 238 4.68 -3.18 5.84
C GLU A 238 4.84 -3.19 4.30
N GLU A 239 3.73 -3.18 3.55
CA GLU A 239 3.77 -3.07 2.10
C GLU A 239 4.19 -1.66 1.64
N ALA A 240 3.74 -0.65 2.36
CA ALA A 240 4.11 0.73 2.09
C ALA A 240 5.62 0.96 2.20
N GLU A 241 6.34 0.19 3.03
CA GLU A 241 7.81 0.21 3.11
C GLU A 241 8.50 -0.14 1.76
N GLN A 242 7.82 -0.80 0.85
CA GLN A 242 8.37 -1.17 -0.46
C GLN A 242 8.18 -0.07 -1.52
N CYS A 243 7.45 0.98 -1.21
CA CYS A 243 7.24 2.09 -2.13
C CYS A 243 8.43 3.07 -2.12
N ASN A 244 8.67 3.73 -3.26
CA ASN A 244 9.68 4.80 -3.33
C ASN A 244 9.26 6.02 -2.51
N ARG A 245 7.99 6.39 -2.61
CA ARG A 245 7.37 7.47 -1.83
C ARG A 245 5.98 7.08 -1.39
N LEU A 246 5.52 7.74 -0.33
CA LEU A 246 4.22 7.54 0.30
C LEU A 246 3.48 8.87 0.47
N GLY A 247 2.16 8.79 0.36
CA GLY A 247 1.26 9.82 0.88
C GLY A 247 0.32 9.19 1.90
N LEU A 248 0.51 9.46 3.19
CA LEU A 248 -0.39 8.98 4.25
C LEU A 248 -1.73 9.71 4.16
N MET A 249 -2.80 8.96 3.90
CA MET A 249 -4.13 9.54 3.71
C MET A 249 -5.02 9.33 4.92
N VAL A 250 -5.57 10.44 5.45
CA VAL A 250 -6.49 10.45 6.60
C VAL A 250 -7.63 11.43 6.29
N ALA A 251 -8.87 11.01 6.44
CA ALA A 251 -10.07 11.84 6.27
C ALA A 251 -10.11 12.67 4.96
N GLY A 252 -9.63 12.09 3.87
CA GLY A 252 -9.61 12.73 2.54
C GLY A 252 -8.40 13.63 2.29
N GLU A 253 -7.49 13.80 3.23
CA GLU A 253 -6.30 14.65 3.12
C GLU A 253 -5.01 13.84 3.15
N LEU A 254 -3.94 14.34 2.50
CA LEU A 254 -2.58 13.84 2.68
C LEU A 254 -1.97 14.53 3.90
N VAL A 255 -1.67 13.77 4.93
CA VAL A 255 -1.17 14.29 6.23
C VAL A 255 0.34 14.18 6.39
N ALA A 256 0.97 13.33 5.59
CA ALA A 256 2.43 13.23 5.46
C ALA A 256 2.78 12.68 4.08
N GLU A 257 3.87 13.18 3.49
CA GLU A 257 4.38 12.72 2.20
C GLU A 257 5.91 12.65 2.21
N GLY A 258 6.47 11.62 1.59
CA GLY A 258 7.91 11.46 1.47
C GLY A 258 8.33 10.00 1.25
N THR A 259 9.63 9.72 1.32
CA THR A 259 10.13 8.34 1.37
C THR A 259 9.73 7.69 2.70
N PRO A 260 9.59 6.36 2.77
CA PRO A 260 9.30 5.69 4.04
C PRO A 260 10.27 6.07 5.16
N SER A 261 11.56 6.09 4.86
CA SER A 261 12.61 6.49 5.80
C SER A 261 12.51 7.98 6.18
N GLY A 262 12.20 8.86 5.22
CA GLY A 262 12.04 10.30 5.48
C GLY A 262 10.86 10.59 6.39
N ILE A 263 9.72 9.93 6.16
CA ILE A 263 8.52 10.07 6.99
C ILE A 263 8.80 9.61 8.44
N LYS A 264 9.53 8.51 8.63
CA LYS A 264 9.94 8.03 9.96
C LYS A 264 10.93 8.99 10.63
N ALA A 265 11.90 9.49 9.88
CA ALA A 265 12.91 10.42 10.41
C ALA A 265 12.35 11.81 10.75
N ALA A 266 11.24 12.22 10.14
CA ALA A 266 10.58 13.49 10.44
C ALA A 266 9.79 13.49 11.75
N GLN A 267 9.67 12.34 12.43
CA GLN A 267 8.98 12.26 13.72
C GLN A 267 9.82 12.95 14.82
N GLN A 268 9.12 13.69 15.67
CA GLN A 268 9.72 14.36 16.83
C GLN A 268 9.76 13.42 18.03
N GLY A 269 10.77 13.59 18.87
CA GLY A 269 10.97 12.79 20.08
C GLY A 269 11.66 11.46 19.80
N HIS A 270 11.76 10.65 20.85
CA HIS A 270 12.37 9.33 20.83
C HIS A 270 11.31 8.27 21.12
N LEU A 271 11.36 7.17 20.39
CA LEU A 271 10.50 6.02 20.64
C LEU A 271 11.18 5.06 21.60
N ILE A 272 10.48 4.69 22.67
CA ILE A 272 10.88 3.62 23.58
C ILE A 272 9.86 2.49 23.56
N GLU A 273 10.36 1.26 23.57
CA GLU A 273 9.56 0.04 23.67
C GLU A 273 9.67 -0.52 25.09
N LEU A 274 8.53 -0.87 25.69
CA LEU A 274 8.47 -1.52 26.99
C LEU A 274 7.65 -2.81 26.89
N ILE A 275 8.12 -3.87 27.55
CA ILE A 275 7.37 -5.10 27.79
C ILE A 275 7.03 -5.14 29.27
N THR A 276 5.73 -5.36 29.58
CA THR A 276 5.21 -5.31 30.96
C THR A 276 4.29 -6.51 31.22
N ASP A 277 4.12 -6.84 32.49
CA ASP A 277 3.17 -7.89 32.91
C ASP A 277 1.69 -7.50 32.77
N ALA A 278 1.40 -6.22 32.54
CA ALA A 278 0.05 -5.68 32.36
C ALA A 278 0.00 -4.59 31.28
N PRO A 279 0.23 -4.93 29.97
CA PRO A 279 0.46 -3.93 28.93
C PRO A 279 -0.73 -3.01 28.71
N GLN A 280 -1.97 -3.50 28.75
CA GLN A 280 -3.17 -2.65 28.61
C GLN A 280 -3.28 -1.63 29.75
N ARG A 281 -3.08 -2.08 31.01
CA ARG A 281 -3.14 -1.20 32.18
C ARG A 281 -2.01 -0.15 32.14
N ALA A 282 -0.83 -0.52 31.64
CA ALA A 282 0.28 0.40 31.44
C ALA A 282 -0.06 1.47 30.40
N ALA A 283 -0.66 1.05 29.26
CA ALA A 283 -1.09 1.97 28.20
C ALA A 283 -2.15 2.96 28.71
N ASP A 284 -3.18 2.48 29.42
CA ASP A 284 -4.26 3.31 29.94
C ASP A 284 -3.75 4.32 30.97
N LEU A 285 -2.83 3.91 31.85
CA LEU A 285 -2.19 4.81 32.82
C LEU A 285 -1.43 5.93 32.10
N LEU A 286 -0.56 5.59 31.16
CA LEU A 286 0.26 6.59 30.45
C LEU A 286 -0.59 7.49 29.55
N LYS A 287 -1.64 6.97 28.89
CA LYS A 287 -2.60 7.78 28.11
C LYS A 287 -3.40 8.77 28.97
N GLY A 288 -3.49 8.52 30.25
CA GLY A 288 -4.08 9.45 31.22
C GLY A 288 -3.15 10.59 31.64
N GLU A 289 -1.84 10.44 31.43
CA GLU A 289 -0.79 11.37 31.92
C GLU A 289 -0.09 12.15 30.81
N MET A 290 -0.18 11.66 29.56
CA MET A 290 0.40 12.30 28.37
C MET A 290 -0.57 12.29 27.21
N GLU A 291 -0.22 12.95 26.12
CA GLU A 291 -1.02 12.97 24.90
C GLU A 291 -1.22 11.54 24.36
N ARG A 292 -2.47 11.17 24.04
CA ARG A 292 -2.84 9.80 23.67
C ARG A 292 -2.04 9.25 22.48
N TRP A 293 -1.68 10.10 21.53
CA TRP A 293 -0.91 9.71 20.35
C TRP A 293 0.53 9.25 20.69
N ARG A 294 1.02 9.62 21.88
CA ARG A 294 2.36 9.23 22.33
C ARG A 294 2.45 7.79 22.82
N VAL A 295 1.31 7.12 23.03
CA VAL A 295 1.28 5.78 23.63
C VAL A 295 0.51 4.83 22.70
N SER A 296 1.19 3.82 22.19
CA SER A 296 0.61 2.78 21.33
C SER A 296 0.89 1.40 21.91
N LEU A 297 -0.03 0.48 21.70
CA LEU A 297 0.08 -0.90 22.15
C LEU A 297 0.09 -1.85 20.95
N PHE A 298 1.14 -2.64 20.81
CA PHE A 298 1.34 -3.64 19.77
C PHE A 298 1.46 -5.03 20.41
N GLY A 299 0.32 -5.71 20.57
CA GLY A 299 0.28 -6.99 21.30
C GLY A 299 0.67 -6.80 22.76
N ASP A 300 1.82 -7.34 23.16
CA ASP A 300 2.41 -7.23 24.51
C ASP A 300 3.42 -6.08 24.66
N ARG A 301 3.70 -5.36 23.56
CA ARG A 301 4.70 -4.30 23.49
C ARG A 301 4.05 -2.94 23.57
N LEU A 302 4.55 -2.11 24.48
CA LEU A 302 4.11 -0.75 24.65
C LEU A 302 5.15 0.20 24.03
N HIS A 303 4.72 0.96 23.05
CA HIS A 303 5.50 2.02 22.41
C HIS A 303 5.14 3.36 23.00
N VAL A 304 6.15 4.11 23.46
CA VAL A 304 5.95 5.43 24.07
C VAL A 304 6.89 6.44 23.43
N VAL A 305 6.33 7.54 22.96
CA VAL A 305 7.09 8.68 22.41
C VAL A 305 7.41 9.66 23.53
N ILE A 306 8.69 9.93 23.72
CA ILE A 306 9.25 10.79 24.77
C ILE A 306 10.05 11.93 24.14
N ASP A 307 10.17 13.06 24.82
CA ASP A 307 10.93 14.23 24.34
C ASP A 307 12.36 14.26 24.88
N GLU A 308 12.59 13.64 26.05
CA GLU A 308 13.89 13.55 26.69
C GLU A 308 14.79 12.46 26.09
N GLU A 309 16.06 12.46 26.48
CA GLU A 309 17.01 11.42 26.11
C GLU A 309 16.51 10.01 26.47
N PRO A 310 16.68 9.01 25.59
CA PRO A 310 16.09 7.68 25.74
C PRO A 310 16.37 7.01 27.08
N ALA A 311 17.60 7.11 27.60
CA ALA A 311 17.96 6.50 28.87
C ALA A 311 17.21 7.13 30.05
N GLU A 312 16.95 8.42 30.02
CA GLU A 312 16.18 9.12 31.03
C GLU A 312 14.70 8.81 30.92
N GLY A 313 14.15 8.86 29.72
CA GLY A 313 12.75 8.53 29.46
C GLY A 313 12.38 7.11 29.85
N ILE A 314 13.25 6.13 29.54
CA ILE A 314 13.07 4.74 29.99
C ILE A 314 13.02 4.68 31.51
N ARG A 315 13.97 5.30 32.20
CA ARG A 315 14.00 5.29 33.67
C ARG A 315 12.74 5.89 34.28
N ARG A 316 12.34 7.09 33.81
CA ARG A 316 11.14 7.80 34.26
C ARG A 316 9.87 6.99 34.04
N THR A 317 9.67 6.50 32.82
CA THR A 317 8.50 5.71 32.46
C THR A 317 8.43 4.40 33.23
N ALA A 318 9.54 3.66 33.33
CA ALA A 318 9.61 2.43 34.10
C ALA A 318 9.36 2.65 35.60
N GLN A 319 9.89 3.72 36.19
CA GLN A 319 9.64 4.09 37.60
C GLN A 319 8.16 4.42 37.81
N ARG A 320 7.53 5.15 36.88
CA ARG A 320 6.12 5.50 36.93
C ARG A 320 5.23 4.26 36.91
N LEU A 321 5.50 3.31 36.00
CA LEU A 321 4.78 2.05 35.91
C LEU A 321 4.94 1.21 37.17
N ARG A 322 6.16 1.10 37.70
CA ARG A 322 6.41 0.36 38.95
C ARG A 322 5.70 0.96 40.14
N SER A 323 5.62 2.30 40.25
CA SER A 323 4.88 2.95 41.33
C SER A 323 3.35 2.68 41.28
N ALA A 324 2.84 2.29 40.10
CA ALA A 324 1.45 1.85 39.89
C ALA A 324 1.28 0.31 40.01
N GLY A 325 2.33 -0.39 40.46
CA GLY A 325 2.30 -1.85 40.62
C GLY A 325 2.35 -2.65 39.33
N ILE A 326 2.95 -2.07 38.27
CA ILE A 326 3.15 -2.72 36.98
C ILE A 326 4.65 -3.04 36.84
N ARG A 327 4.97 -4.32 36.64
CA ARG A 327 6.34 -4.76 36.44
C ARG A 327 6.79 -4.55 35.01
N VAL A 328 7.89 -3.83 34.82
CA VAL A 328 8.57 -3.66 33.53
C VAL A 328 9.61 -4.77 33.41
N GLU A 329 9.43 -5.64 32.41
CA GLU A 329 10.31 -6.78 32.13
C GLU A 329 11.48 -6.38 31.23
N GLN A 330 11.17 -5.60 30.18
CA GLN A 330 12.17 -5.07 29.26
C GLN A 330 11.83 -3.62 28.91
N ALA A 331 12.84 -2.82 28.66
CA ALA A 331 12.69 -1.48 28.14
C ALA A 331 13.92 -1.13 27.29
N ARG A 332 13.70 -0.59 26.09
CA ARG A 332 14.75 -0.20 25.16
C ARG A 332 14.33 0.97 24.28
N GLN A 333 15.30 1.66 23.71
CA GLN A 333 15.04 2.57 22.61
C GLN A 333 14.71 1.76 21.36
N GLU A 334 13.74 2.24 20.59
CA GLU A 334 13.33 1.61 19.33
C GLU A 334 13.28 2.68 18.20
N ARG A 335 13.30 2.22 16.95
CA ARG A 335 13.14 3.10 15.79
C ARG A 335 11.66 3.20 15.43
N TYR A 336 11.24 4.36 14.96
CA TYR A 336 9.88 4.51 14.43
C TYR A 336 9.62 3.55 13.29
N SER A 337 8.52 2.81 13.37
CA SER A 337 7.90 2.11 12.24
C SER A 337 6.91 3.05 11.52
N LEU A 338 6.47 2.68 10.32
CA LEU A 338 5.36 3.40 9.67
C LEU A 338 4.05 3.27 10.46
N GLU A 339 3.88 2.18 11.22
CA GLU A 339 2.70 1.99 12.08
C GLU A 339 2.68 3.01 13.22
N ASP A 340 3.82 3.24 13.89
CA ASP A 340 3.94 4.27 14.93
C ASP A 340 3.58 5.65 14.38
N VAL A 341 4.13 5.99 13.21
CA VAL A 341 3.83 7.24 12.53
C VAL A 341 2.35 7.37 12.19
N PHE A 342 1.77 6.32 11.61
CA PHE A 342 0.37 6.33 11.20
C PHE A 342 -0.57 6.50 12.39
N ILE A 343 -0.35 5.76 13.48
CA ILE A 343 -1.13 5.89 14.71
C ILE A 343 -1.03 7.31 15.27
N ALA A 344 0.20 7.85 15.37
CA ALA A 344 0.41 9.20 15.88
C ALA A 344 -0.33 10.25 15.02
N VAL A 345 -0.30 10.11 13.70
CA VAL A 345 -0.96 11.05 12.78
C VAL A 345 -2.49 10.93 12.86
N VAL A 346 -3.04 9.71 12.90
CA VAL A 346 -4.49 9.47 13.04
C VAL A 346 -5.02 10.01 14.37
N GLU A 347 -4.31 9.74 15.46
CA GLU A 347 -4.72 10.25 16.79
C GLU A 347 -4.66 11.77 16.87
N ARG A 348 -3.66 12.43 16.28
CA ARG A 348 -3.60 13.89 16.16
C ARG A 348 -4.75 14.43 15.29
N ALA A 349 -5.09 13.74 14.21
CA ALA A 349 -6.22 14.12 13.35
C ALA A 349 -7.57 14.00 14.09
N ARG A 350 -7.73 12.98 14.95
CA ARG A 350 -8.91 12.82 15.83
C ARG A 350 -9.01 13.94 16.85
N GLN A 351 -7.92 14.30 17.50
CA GLN A 351 -7.88 15.42 18.46
C GLN A 351 -8.27 16.75 17.81
N ASN A 352 -7.91 16.94 16.54
CA ASN A 352 -8.25 18.13 15.75
C ASN A 352 -9.67 18.08 15.12
N GLY A 353 -10.48 17.08 15.45
CA GLY A 353 -11.86 16.95 14.95
C GLY A 353 -11.98 16.55 13.47
N LYS A 354 -10.89 16.09 12.83
CA LYS A 354 -10.88 15.68 11.42
C LYS A 354 -11.35 14.23 11.20
N VAL A 355 -11.34 13.40 12.24
CA VAL A 355 -11.75 11.97 12.21
C VAL A 355 -12.77 11.73 13.32
N ALA A 356 -13.90 11.07 13.02
CA ALA A 356 -14.87 10.69 14.03
C ALA A 356 -14.31 9.65 15.01
N ALA A 357 -14.72 9.70 16.27
CA ALA A 357 -14.36 8.71 17.26
C ALA A 357 -15.14 7.41 16.95
N GLY A 358 -14.47 6.40 16.38
CA GLY A 358 -15.09 5.09 16.18
C GLY A 358 -14.85 4.37 14.84
N ASP A 359 -14.08 4.95 13.92
CA ASP A 359 -13.67 4.28 12.65
C ASP A 359 -12.23 3.74 12.73
#